data_66dcb1ef845ac2b02e3c94d5ae9bd6c6
#
_entry.id   66dcb1ef845ac2b02e3c94d5ae9bd6c6
#
_cell.length_a   1.000
_cell.length_b   1.000
_cell.length_c   1.000
_cell.angle_alpha   90.00
_cell.angle_beta   90.00
_cell.angle_gamma   90.00
#
_symmetry.space_group_name_H-M   'P 1'
#
loop_
_entity.id
_entity.type
_entity.pdbx_description
1 polymer ?
#
loop_
_entity_poly.entity_id
_entity_poly.type
_entity_poly.pdbx_seq_one_letter_code
_entity_poly.pdbx_strand_id
1 'polypeptide(L)'
;TDKEKRAALIYASEAIKNNADAIIKPSTPYLDPSYGMGKYGFPATSMTQYAALSFCKWLSEVTGEFYRLPTEAEWEYACKAGTNTAYSFGDDLTLLDQYAWSFNNSEDKYHPVKSKKPNPWGLYDMHGNVMEWTLDQYQADYYSSLGSETSSPWRRPDKLLPRTARGGSWDENPPVLRSSARTSSNPSWQRRDPQIPKSFWWCSDAPFIGIRLVKP
;
A
#
# COMPACT_ATOMS: atom_id res chain seq x y z
N THR A 1 7.21 3.74 -18.19
CA THR A 1 8.47 4.46 -17.92
C THR A 1 8.31 5.32 -16.68
N ASP A 2 9.39 5.74 -16.00
CA ASP A 2 9.33 6.62 -14.81
C ASP A 2 8.71 7.99 -15.14
N LYS A 3 8.80 8.42 -16.40
CA LYS A 3 8.11 9.61 -16.92
C LYS A 3 6.58 9.44 -16.88
N GLU A 4 6.07 8.26 -17.18
CA GLU A 4 4.63 7.95 -17.12
C GLU A 4 4.14 7.79 -15.68
N LYS A 5 4.99 7.26 -14.80
CA LYS A 5 4.72 7.15 -13.37
C LYS A 5 4.73 8.52 -12.69
N ARG A 6 5.60 9.45 -13.13
CA ARG A 6 5.53 10.87 -12.76
C ARG A 6 4.22 11.52 -13.21
N ALA A 7 3.76 11.22 -14.44
CA ALA A 7 2.49 11.72 -14.93
C ALA A 7 1.30 11.24 -14.09
N ALA A 8 1.34 10.01 -13.53
CA ALA A 8 0.30 9.53 -12.61
C ALA A 8 0.25 10.30 -11.29
N LEU A 9 1.41 10.70 -10.74
CA LEU A 9 1.47 11.60 -9.58
C LEU A 9 0.86 12.97 -9.89
N ILE A 10 1.14 13.51 -11.08
CA ILE A 10 0.57 14.76 -11.56
C ILE A 10 -0.94 14.62 -11.79
N TYR A 11 -1.39 13.52 -12.40
CA TYR A 11 -2.81 13.26 -12.64
C TYR A 11 -3.61 13.11 -11.33
N ALA A 12 -3.06 12.40 -10.35
CA ALA A 12 -3.64 12.34 -9.00
C ALA A 12 -3.75 13.75 -8.37
N SER A 13 -2.80 14.64 -8.65
CA SER A 13 -2.84 16.03 -8.19
C SER A 13 -3.78 16.90 -9.02
N GLU A 14 -3.94 16.68 -10.33
CA GLU A 14 -4.81 17.45 -11.22
C GLU A 14 -6.29 17.11 -11.09
N ALA A 15 -6.62 15.85 -10.84
CA ALA A 15 -8.01 15.45 -10.54
C ALA A 15 -8.57 16.15 -9.29
N ILE A 16 -7.71 16.79 -8.50
CA ILE A 16 -8.01 17.46 -7.24
C ILE A 16 -7.88 18.98 -7.34
N LYS A 17 -7.25 19.52 -8.36
CA LYS A 17 -7.14 20.97 -8.61
C LYS A 17 -8.51 21.67 -8.67
N ASN A 18 -9.59 20.93 -8.90
CA ASN A 18 -10.95 21.47 -8.93
C ASN A 18 -11.60 21.59 -7.54
N ASN A 19 -10.93 21.17 -6.45
CA ASN A 19 -11.36 21.32 -5.06
C ASN A 19 -10.25 21.99 -4.24
N ALA A 20 -10.05 23.26 -4.45
CA ALA A 20 -8.83 24.01 -4.16
C ALA A 20 -8.32 24.03 -2.70
N ASP A 21 -9.15 23.95 -1.68
CA ASP A 21 -8.71 24.21 -0.30
C ASP A 21 -8.10 23.01 0.45
N ALA A 22 -8.38 21.78 0.03
CA ALA A 22 -7.85 20.57 0.67
C ALA A 22 -6.47 20.12 0.11
N ILE A 23 -5.92 20.87 -0.85
CA ILE A 23 -4.78 20.40 -1.68
C ILE A 23 -3.42 20.70 -1.06
N ILE A 24 -3.31 21.69 -0.18
CA ILE A 24 -2.03 22.23 0.28
C ILE A 24 -1.47 21.47 1.49
N LYS A 25 -2.31 20.91 2.32
CA LYS A 25 -1.93 20.08 3.47
C LYS A 25 -3.04 19.10 3.86
N PRO A 26 -2.69 17.96 4.49
CA PRO A 26 -3.70 17.05 5.02
C PRO A 26 -4.65 17.77 5.98
N SER A 27 -5.95 17.51 5.85
CA SER A 27 -6.92 17.86 6.90
C SER A 27 -6.56 17.10 8.19
N THR A 28 -6.91 17.66 9.35
CA THR A 28 -6.78 16.95 10.61
C THR A 28 -7.63 15.66 10.57
N PRO A 29 -7.09 14.50 10.89
CA PRO A 29 -7.89 13.28 10.91
C PRO A 29 -8.96 13.37 12.00
N TYR A 30 -10.15 12.85 11.72
CA TYR A 30 -11.27 12.83 12.67
C TYR A 30 -10.98 11.90 13.86
N LEU A 31 -10.27 10.80 13.62
CA LEU A 31 -9.83 9.85 14.64
C LEU A 31 -8.30 9.82 14.67
N ASP A 32 -7.69 9.42 15.79
CA ASP A 32 -6.26 9.14 15.79
C ASP A 32 -5.95 8.02 14.79
N PRO A 33 -5.21 8.29 13.70
CA PRO A 33 -4.95 7.30 12.66
C PRO A 33 -4.12 6.12 13.14
N SER A 34 -3.45 6.24 14.30
CA SER A 34 -2.71 5.16 14.91
C SER A 34 -3.58 4.24 15.77
N TYR A 35 -4.80 4.64 16.11
CA TYR A 35 -5.67 3.91 17.05
C TYR A 35 -4.98 3.54 18.38
N GLY A 36 -3.96 4.29 18.76
CA GLY A 36 -3.16 4.01 19.96
C GLY A 36 -2.15 2.87 19.82
N MET A 37 -2.01 2.26 18.62
CA MET A 37 -1.12 1.10 18.39
C MET A 37 0.37 1.49 18.33
N GLY A 38 0.71 2.78 18.09
CA GLY A 38 2.08 3.28 18.04
C GLY A 38 2.35 4.18 16.84
N LYS A 39 3.39 5.01 16.94
CA LYS A 39 3.76 6.00 15.90
C LYS A 39 5.24 5.90 15.49
N TYR A 40 6.16 6.12 16.43
CA TYR A 40 7.60 6.12 16.13
C TYR A 40 8.13 4.69 16.01
N GLY A 41 8.68 4.36 14.83
CA GLY A 41 9.16 3.01 14.54
C GLY A 41 8.04 2.02 14.15
N PHE A 42 6.82 2.52 13.97
CA PHE A 42 5.68 1.75 13.49
C PHE A 42 5.29 2.16 12.06
N PRO A 43 4.50 1.35 11.36
CA PRO A 43 3.97 1.73 10.05
C PRO A 43 3.13 3.00 10.12
N ALA A 44 3.24 3.87 9.13
CA ALA A 44 2.29 4.95 8.92
C ALA A 44 1.02 4.38 8.27
N THR A 45 -0.14 4.57 8.91
CA THR A 45 -1.39 3.91 8.52
C THR A 45 -2.56 4.86 8.30
N SER A 46 -3.71 4.31 7.95
CA SER A 46 -5.00 5.02 7.84
C SER A 46 -5.00 6.14 6.79
N MET A 47 -4.12 6.11 5.82
CA MET A 47 -4.07 7.10 4.75
C MET A 47 -4.71 6.58 3.46
N THR A 48 -5.28 7.47 2.66
CA THR A 48 -5.72 7.14 1.31
C THR A 48 -4.51 6.97 0.37
N GLN A 49 -4.71 6.31 -0.77
CA GLN A 49 -3.68 6.27 -1.82
C GLN A 49 -3.30 7.68 -2.29
N TYR A 50 -4.27 8.60 -2.33
CA TYR A 50 -4.01 10.00 -2.68
C TYR A 50 -3.05 10.68 -1.69
N ALA A 51 -3.26 10.49 -0.39
CA ALA A 51 -2.36 11.02 0.63
C ALA A 51 -0.95 10.43 0.50
N ALA A 52 -0.85 9.13 0.21
CA ALA A 52 0.40 8.44 -0.07
C ALA A 52 1.15 9.02 -1.28
N LEU A 53 0.44 9.28 -2.37
CA LEU A 53 1.00 9.90 -3.58
C LEU A 53 1.43 11.35 -3.32
N SER A 54 0.65 12.10 -2.55
CA SER A 54 0.99 13.47 -2.15
C SER A 54 2.25 13.51 -1.29
N PHE A 55 2.40 12.54 -0.38
CA PHE A 55 3.62 12.36 0.41
C PHE A 55 4.83 12.06 -0.48
N CYS A 56 4.70 11.15 -1.45
CA CYS A 56 5.77 10.87 -2.41
C CYS A 56 6.22 12.12 -3.17
N LYS A 57 5.25 12.94 -3.62
CA LYS A 57 5.53 14.20 -4.30
C LYS A 57 6.29 15.17 -3.39
N TRP A 58 5.78 15.39 -2.18
CA TRP A 58 6.42 16.26 -1.19
C TRP A 58 7.84 15.80 -0.86
N LEU A 59 8.03 14.50 -0.62
CA LEU A 59 9.35 13.94 -0.31
C LEU A 59 10.32 14.12 -1.48
N SER A 60 9.83 13.95 -2.72
CA SER A 60 10.65 14.15 -3.92
C SER A 60 11.09 15.61 -4.07
N GLU A 61 10.21 16.56 -3.78
CA GLU A 61 10.54 18.00 -3.83
C GLU A 61 11.55 18.38 -2.75
N VAL A 62 11.37 17.88 -1.53
CA VAL A 62 12.25 18.21 -0.38
C VAL A 62 13.64 17.61 -0.53
N THR A 63 13.74 16.40 -1.08
CA THR A 63 15.04 15.69 -1.18
C THR A 63 15.75 15.89 -2.51
N GLY A 64 15.06 16.41 -3.53
CA GLY A 64 15.57 16.47 -4.90
C GLY A 64 15.65 15.09 -5.60
N GLU A 65 15.17 14.04 -4.96
CA GLU A 65 15.16 12.67 -5.44
C GLU A 65 13.75 12.25 -5.85
N PHE A 66 13.59 11.29 -6.76
CA PHE A 66 12.27 10.85 -7.18
C PHE A 66 11.76 9.66 -6.34
N TYR A 67 10.70 9.88 -5.59
CA TYR A 67 9.98 8.85 -4.83
C TYR A 67 8.58 8.63 -5.37
N ARG A 68 8.12 7.38 -5.35
CA ARG A 68 6.77 6.98 -5.74
C ARG A 68 6.32 5.71 -4.99
N LEU A 69 5.05 5.37 -5.13
CA LEU A 69 4.59 4.04 -4.80
C LEU A 69 5.11 3.02 -5.84
N PRO A 70 5.28 1.75 -5.48
CA PRO A 70 5.52 0.69 -6.46
C PRO A 70 4.30 0.49 -7.36
N THR A 71 4.50 -0.01 -8.57
CA THR A 71 3.43 -0.70 -9.28
C THR A 71 3.15 -2.03 -8.57
N GLU A 72 2.00 -2.61 -8.82
CA GLU A 72 1.63 -3.91 -8.27
C GLU A 72 2.63 -5.00 -8.67
N ALA A 73 3.09 -4.98 -9.92
CA ALA A 73 4.10 -5.92 -10.40
C ALA A 73 5.48 -5.72 -9.75
N GLU A 74 5.90 -4.48 -9.54
CA GLU A 74 7.16 -4.19 -8.83
C GLU A 74 7.09 -4.64 -7.37
N TRP A 75 5.94 -4.42 -6.72
CA TRP A 75 5.73 -4.87 -5.35
C TRP A 75 5.84 -6.39 -5.24
N GLU A 76 5.14 -7.14 -6.12
CA GLU A 76 5.17 -8.60 -6.14
C GLU A 76 6.57 -9.15 -6.44
N TYR A 77 7.28 -8.56 -7.40
CA TYR A 77 8.65 -8.92 -7.73
C TYR A 77 9.58 -8.74 -6.52
N ALA A 78 9.47 -7.61 -5.83
CA ALA A 78 10.24 -7.33 -4.63
C ALA A 78 9.86 -8.25 -3.46
N CYS A 79 8.57 -8.59 -3.31
CA CYS A 79 8.09 -9.51 -2.29
C CYS A 79 8.65 -10.91 -2.52
N LYS A 80 8.55 -11.44 -3.74
CA LYS A 80 9.08 -12.75 -4.10
C LYS A 80 10.59 -12.86 -3.93
N ALA A 81 11.33 -11.81 -4.18
CA ALA A 81 12.78 -11.76 -4.03
C ALA A 81 13.50 -12.95 -4.69
N GLY A 82 13.06 -13.35 -5.90
CA GLY A 82 13.60 -14.45 -6.67
C GLY A 82 12.98 -15.83 -6.40
N THR A 83 12.03 -15.94 -5.46
CA THR A 83 11.33 -17.21 -5.19
C THR A 83 10.11 -17.38 -6.09
N ASN A 84 9.69 -18.65 -6.29
CA ASN A 84 8.47 -19.00 -7.01
C ASN A 84 7.39 -19.62 -6.10
N THR A 85 7.61 -19.56 -4.79
CA THR A 85 6.72 -20.09 -3.76
C THR A 85 5.62 -19.11 -3.39
N ALA A 86 4.61 -19.54 -2.61
CA ALA A 86 3.51 -18.69 -2.18
C ALA A 86 3.98 -17.50 -1.34
N TYR A 87 5.02 -17.72 -0.52
CA TYR A 87 5.68 -16.70 0.29
C TYR A 87 7.17 -16.62 -0.07
N SER A 88 7.83 -15.53 0.27
CA SER A 88 9.26 -15.34 0.02
C SER A 88 10.16 -16.31 0.80
N PHE A 89 9.62 -16.97 1.82
CA PHE A 89 10.29 -17.95 2.66
C PHE A 89 9.94 -19.42 2.34
N GLY A 90 9.11 -19.65 1.31
CA GLY A 90 8.65 -20.98 0.90
C GLY A 90 7.14 -21.18 1.02
N ASP A 91 6.70 -22.42 1.08
CA ASP A 91 5.28 -22.81 1.18
C ASP A 91 4.90 -23.35 2.57
N ASP A 92 5.89 -23.48 3.46
CA ASP A 92 5.68 -23.99 4.81
C ASP A 92 5.10 -22.91 5.74
N LEU A 93 3.81 -23.00 6.02
CA LEU A 93 3.10 -22.07 6.88
C LEU A 93 3.56 -22.09 8.34
N THR A 94 4.27 -23.11 8.80
CA THR A 94 4.82 -23.15 10.17
C THR A 94 5.90 -22.09 10.38
N LEU A 95 6.48 -21.58 9.29
CA LEU A 95 7.47 -20.51 9.32
C LEU A 95 6.85 -19.10 9.29
N LEU A 96 5.55 -18.97 9.01
CA LEU A 96 4.91 -17.68 8.79
C LEU A 96 5.15 -16.69 9.95
N ASP A 97 5.03 -17.15 11.19
CA ASP A 97 5.20 -16.32 12.38
C ASP A 97 6.61 -15.71 12.52
N GLN A 98 7.59 -16.23 11.81
CA GLN A 98 8.93 -15.68 11.78
C GLN A 98 9.07 -14.49 10.81
N TYR A 99 8.17 -14.40 9.82
CA TYR A 99 8.26 -13.43 8.71
C TYR A 99 7.11 -12.44 8.68
N ALA A 100 6.00 -12.73 9.36
CA ALA A 100 4.77 -11.97 9.24
C ALA A 100 4.09 -11.69 10.58
N TRP A 101 3.47 -10.53 10.68
CA TRP A 101 2.39 -10.25 11.62
C TRP A 101 1.06 -10.45 10.90
N SER A 102 0.24 -11.36 11.38
CA SER A 102 -1.05 -11.78 10.81
C SER A 102 -2.10 -11.91 11.89
N PHE A 103 -3.33 -12.18 11.54
CA PHE A 103 -4.42 -12.38 12.49
C PHE A 103 -4.08 -13.34 13.65
N ASN A 104 -3.29 -14.39 13.37
CA ASN A 104 -2.98 -15.42 14.34
C ASN A 104 -1.99 -14.99 15.44
N ASN A 105 -1.16 -13.97 15.21
CA ASN A 105 -0.04 -13.62 16.09
C ASN A 105 0.12 -12.13 16.37
N SER A 106 -0.78 -11.29 15.84
CA SER A 106 -0.67 -9.83 15.91
C SER A 106 -1.23 -9.21 17.20
N GLU A 107 -2.01 -9.95 17.99
CA GLU A 107 -2.72 -9.39 19.15
C GLU A 107 -3.61 -8.19 18.75
N ASP A 108 -4.33 -8.30 17.63
CA ASP A 108 -5.24 -7.30 17.07
C ASP A 108 -4.61 -5.91 16.83
N LYS A 109 -3.34 -5.85 16.47
CA LYS A 109 -2.62 -4.59 16.22
C LYS A 109 -1.46 -4.78 15.23
N TYR A 110 -1.05 -3.68 14.57
CA TYR A 110 0.23 -3.66 13.87
C TYR A 110 1.39 -3.51 14.87
N HIS A 111 2.59 -3.87 14.42
CA HIS A 111 3.80 -3.96 15.23
C HIS A 111 4.90 -3.03 14.69
N PRO A 112 5.97 -2.80 15.48
CA PRO A 112 7.14 -2.07 14.99
C PRO A 112 7.67 -2.66 13.69
N VAL A 113 8.04 -1.79 12.76
CA VAL A 113 8.64 -2.22 11.49
C VAL A 113 9.92 -3.01 11.73
N LYS A 114 10.23 -3.98 10.84
CA LYS A 114 11.42 -4.83 10.89
C LYS A 114 11.51 -5.73 12.13
N SER A 115 10.41 -6.01 12.81
CA SER A 115 10.38 -6.89 13.98
C SER A 115 10.32 -8.38 13.64
N LYS A 116 10.12 -8.72 12.36
CA LYS A 116 10.16 -10.08 11.82
C LYS A 116 11.37 -10.25 10.88
N LYS A 117 11.59 -11.46 10.35
CA LYS A 117 12.67 -11.72 9.39
C LYS A 117 12.39 -11.05 8.03
N PRO A 118 13.43 -10.60 7.32
CA PRO A 118 13.29 -10.08 5.97
C PRO A 118 13.15 -11.20 4.93
N ASN A 119 12.73 -10.83 3.72
CA ASN A 119 12.82 -11.69 2.56
C ASN A 119 14.31 -11.83 2.08
N PRO A 120 14.61 -12.68 1.06
CA PRO A 120 15.98 -12.88 0.57
C PRO A 120 16.70 -11.61 0.09
N TRP A 121 15.96 -10.55 -0.27
CA TRP A 121 16.53 -9.25 -0.66
C TRP A 121 16.65 -8.25 0.50
N GLY A 122 16.41 -8.67 1.74
CA GLY A 122 16.52 -7.82 2.91
C GLY A 122 15.32 -6.88 3.13
N LEU A 123 14.19 -7.13 2.47
CA LEU A 123 12.96 -6.35 2.63
C LEU A 123 12.11 -6.96 3.75
N TYR A 124 11.75 -6.11 4.71
CA TYR A 124 10.94 -6.49 5.87
C TYR A 124 9.46 -6.23 5.62
N ASP A 125 8.62 -6.92 6.39
CA ASP A 125 7.16 -6.70 6.46
C ASP A 125 6.46 -6.84 5.09
N MET A 126 7.01 -7.70 4.20
CA MET A 126 6.41 -7.98 2.89
C MET A 126 5.20 -8.92 2.99
N HIS A 127 5.00 -9.57 4.13
CA HIS A 127 3.90 -10.47 4.42
C HIS A 127 3.26 -10.05 5.72
N GLY A 128 2.14 -9.32 5.68
CA GLY A 128 1.42 -8.88 6.89
C GLY A 128 1.93 -7.55 7.46
N ASN A 129 1.77 -7.36 8.74
CA ASN A 129 1.87 -6.11 9.47
C ASN A 129 0.83 -5.09 8.96
N VAL A 130 1.11 -4.33 7.91
CA VAL A 130 0.10 -3.54 7.21
C VAL A 130 0.16 -3.79 5.71
N MET A 131 -0.99 -3.85 5.04
CA MET A 131 -1.00 -3.88 3.58
C MET A 131 -0.53 -2.54 3.02
N GLU A 132 -0.06 -2.53 1.78
CA GLU A 132 0.62 -1.39 1.20
C GLU A 132 -0.02 -0.97 -0.11
N TRP A 133 -0.26 0.33 -0.26
CA TRP A 133 -0.76 0.90 -1.50
C TRP A 133 0.22 0.70 -2.66
N THR A 134 -0.33 0.35 -3.81
CA THR A 134 0.39 0.38 -5.10
C THR A 134 -0.16 1.48 -6.01
N LEU A 135 0.49 1.75 -7.15
CA LEU A 135 0.03 2.74 -8.14
C LEU A 135 -1.24 2.31 -8.87
N ASP A 136 -1.56 1.02 -8.84
CA ASP A 136 -2.50 0.40 -9.77
C ASP A 136 -3.96 0.63 -9.40
N GLN A 137 -4.79 0.74 -10.44
CA GLN A 137 -6.22 0.50 -10.35
C GLN A 137 -6.44 -0.99 -10.14
N TYR A 138 -7.28 -1.37 -9.15
CA TYR A 138 -7.65 -2.76 -9.02
C TYR A 138 -8.58 -3.19 -10.17
N GLN A 139 -8.18 -4.26 -10.84
CA GLN A 139 -8.96 -4.97 -11.84
C GLN A 139 -8.64 -6.47 -11.70
N ALA A 140 -9.63 -7.29 -11.39
CA ALA A 140 -9.41 -8.68 -11.01
C ALA A 140 -8.73 -9.49 -12.12
N ASP A 141 -9.16 -9.28 -13.36
CA ASP A 141 -8.72 -9.99 -14.55
C ASP A 141 -7.57 -9.30 -15.31
N TYR A 142 -6.98 -8.24 -14.74
CA TYR A 142 -5.96 -7.44 -15.45
C TYR A 142 -4.80 -8.30 -15.97
N TYR A 143 -4.20 -9.10 -15.09
CA TYR A 143 -3.04 -9.92 -15.48
C TYR A 143 -3.39 -11.04 -16.48
N SER A 144 -4.59 -11.59 -16.43
CA SER A 144 -5.04 -12.59 -17.42
C SER A 144 -5.31 -11.98 -18.80
N SER A 145 -5.52 -10.66 -18.87
CA SER A 145 -5.69 -9.93 -20.13
C SER A 145 -4.39 -9.51 -20.80
N LEU A 146 -3.24 -9.66 -20.11
CA LEU A 146 -1.94 -9.30 -20.65
C LEU A 146 -1.36 -10.39 -21.56
N GLY A 147 -0.61 -9.98 -22.57
CA GLY A 147 0.19 -10.92 -23.37
C GLY A 147 1.39 -11.48 -22.59
N SER A 148 1.87 -12.64 -22.99
CA SER A 148 2.99 -13.35 -22.33
C SER A 148 4.29 -12.56 -22.21
N GLU A 149 4.47 -11.52 -23.01
CA GLU A 149 5.69 -10.69 -23.07
C GLU A 149 5.50 -9.27 -22.55
N THR A 150 4.47 -9.04 -21.71
CA THR A 150 4.25 -7.71 -21.15
C THR A 150 5.31 -7.36 -20.13
N SER A 151 6.15 -6.39 -20.46
CA SER A 151 7.17 -5.88 -19.56
C SER A 151 6.61 -4.75 -18.69
N SER A 152 6.92 -4.76 -17.38
CA SER A 152 6.53 -3.73 -16.42
C SER A 152 5.03 -3.38 -16.44
N PRO A 153 4.12 -4.37 -16.29
CA PRO A 153 2.70 -4.12 -16.35
C PRO A 153 2.25 -3.12 -15.28
N TRP A 154 1.38 -2.21 -15.69
CA TRP A 154 0.80 -1.21 -14.81
C TRP A 154 -0.62 -0.88 -15.24
N ARG A 155 -1.61 -1.24 -14.43
CA ARG A 155 -3.01 -0.86 -14.64
C ARG A 155 -3.20 0.60 -14.23
N ARG A 156 -3.12 1.50 -15.20
CA ARG A 156 -3.32 2.94 -14.95
C ARG A 156 -4.70 3.20 -14.35
N PRO A 157 -4.76 4.04 -13.32
CA PRO A 157 -6.03 4.47 -12.77
C PRO A 157 -6.86 5.31 -13.75
N ASP A 158 -8.12 4.91 -13.94
CA ASP A 158 -9.12 5.65 -14.71
C ASP A 158 -10.35 6.03 -13.85
N LYS A 159 -10.40 5.53 -12.62
CA LYS A 159 -11.45 5.80 -11.63
C LYS A 159 -10.83 6.09 -10.27
N LEU A 160 -11.58 6.74 -9.40
CA LEU A 160 -11.13 7.00 -8.03
C LEU A 160 -10.90 5.69 -7.25
N LEU A 161 -11.83 4.77 -7.33
CA LEU A 161 -11.81 3.45 -6.68
C LEU A 161 -12.27 2.36 -7.67
N PRO A 162 -11.95 1.08 -7.43
CA PRO A 162 -11.05 0.59 -6.37
C PRO A 162 -9.56 0.72 -6.73
N ARG A 163 -8.70 0.80 -5.71
CA ARG A 163 -7.24 0.80 -5.82
C ARG A 163 -6.68 -0.51 -5.32
N THR A 164 -5.47 -0.86 -5.73
CA THR A 164 -4.81 -2.10 -5.31
C THR A 164 -3.95 -1.87 -4.08
N ALA A 165 -4.07 -2.77 -3.10
CA ALA A 165 -3.16 -2.95 -1.98
C ALA A 165 -2.57 -4.36 -1.99
N ARG A 166 -1.39 -4.52 -1.40
CA ARG A 166 -0.62 -5.77 -1.40
C ARG A 166 -0.09 -6.09 -0.02
N GLY A 167 0.29 -7.36 0.20
CA GLY A 167 1.00 -7.83 1.39
C GLY A 167 0.12 -8.41 2.49
N GLY A 168 -1.16 -8.09 2.50
CA GLY A 168 -2.02 -8.40 3.64
C GLY A 168 -1.64 -7.61 4.89
N SER A 169 -2.33 -7.84 6.00
CA SER A 169 -2.15 -7.08 7.24
C SER A 169 -2.21 -7.96 8.49
N TRP A 170 -2.01 -7.31 9.61
CA TRP A 170 -2.14 -7.89 10.95
C TRP A 170 -3.54 -8.49 11.23
N ASP A 171 -4.56 -8.00 10.54
CA ASP A 171 -5.98 -8.41 10.69
C ASP A 171 -6.41 -9.46 9.66
N GLU A 172 -5.45 -10.11 8.96
CA GLU A 172 -5.77 -11.04 7.90
C GLU A 172 -5.12 -12.41 8.05
N ASN A 173 -5.78 -13.43 7.47
CA ASN A 173 -5.34 -14.81 7.48
C ASN A 173 -4.23 -15.08 6.42
N PRO A 174 -3.43 -16.14 6.56
CA PRO A 174 -2.27 -16.45 5.72
C PRO A 174 -2.52 -16.38 4.21
N PRO A 175 -3.65 -16.84 3.63
CA PRO A 175 -3.86 -16.79 2.19
C PRO A 175 -3.81 -15.39 1.58
N VAL A 176 -4.14 -14.34 2.34
CA VAL A 176 -4.11 -12.94 1.87
C VAL A 176 -2.69 -12.36 1.95
N LEU A 177 -1.81 -12.96 2.74
CA LEU A 177 -0.42 -12.55 2.90
C LEU A 177 0.53 -13.12 1.83
N ARG A 178 0.05 -13.97 0.92
CA ARG A 178 0.91 -14.54 -0.16
C ARG A 178 1.47 -13.44 -1.06
N SER A 179 2.65 -13.68 -1.62
CA SER A 179 3.32 -12.74 -2.53
C SER A 179 2.43 -12.30 -3.70
N SER A 180 1.57 -13.19 -4.20
CA SER A 180 0.67 -12.92 -5.33
C SER A 180 -0.74 -12.46 -4.91
N ALA A 181 -1.05 -12.39 -3.62
CA ALA A 181 -2.37 -11.97 -3.16
C ALA A 181 -2.61 -10.48 -3.45
N ARG A 182 -3.83 -10.15 -3.87
CA ARG A 182 -4.24 -8.82 -4.32
C ARG A 182 -5.46 -8.37 -3.51
N THR A 183 -5.41 -7.19 -2.95
CA THR A 183 -6.53 -6.62 -2.19
C THR A 183 -7.10 -5.41 -2.89
N SER A 184 -8.43 -5.40 -3.06
CA SER A 184 -9.18 -4.27 -3.59
C SER A 184 -9.55 -3.30 -2.49
N SER A 185 -9.28 -2.01 -2.66
CA SER A 185 -9.77 -1.02 -1.72
C SER A 185 -11.30 -1.00 -1.67
N ASN A 186 -11.86 -0.68 -0.50
CA ASN A 186 -13.29 -0.73 -0.26
C ASN A 186 -13.78 0.60 0.33
N PRO A 187 -14.93 1.13 -0.08
CA PRO A 187 -15.54 2.33 0.52
C PRO A 187 -15.76 2.23 2.04
N SER A 188 -15.90 1.01 2.58
CA SER A 188 -16.03 0.79 4.03
C SER A 188 -14.81 1.26 4.84
N TRP A 189 -13.63 1.42 4.20
CA TRP A 189 -12.42 1.93 4.84
C TRP A 189 -12.52 3.40 5.29
N GLN A 190 -13.62 4.08 4.89
CA GLN A 190 -13.92 5.46 5.27
C GLN A 190 -15.34 5.59 5.86
N ARG A 191 -15.91 4.53 6.43
CA ARG A 191 -17.31 4.53 6.89
C ARG A 191 -17.57 5.59 7.96
N ARG A 192 -16.70 5.66 8.98
CA ARG A 192 -16.84 6.58 10.13
C ARG A 192 -16.39 8.01 9.85
N ASP A 193 -15.79 8.29 8.71
CA ASP A 193 -15.51 9.68 8.32
C ASP A 193 -16.82 10.45 8.21
N PRO A 194 -17.03 11.51 9.00
CA PRO A 194 -18.26 12.27 8.98
C PRO A 194 -18.37 13.25 7.80
N GLN A 195 -17.29 13.47 7.06
CA GLN A 195 -17.24 14.44 5.96
C GLN A 195 -18.06 13.98 4.75
N ILE A 196 -18.67 14.94 4.06
CA ILE A 196 -19.36 14.75 2.78
C ILE A 196 -18.89 15.85 1.83
N PRO A 197 -18.12 15.52 0.77
CA PRO A 197 -17.56 14.19 0.45
C PRO A 197 -16.57 13.69 1.49
N LYS A 198 -16.33 12.36 1.52
CA LYS A 198 -15.35 11.74 2.40
C LYS A 198 -13.95 12.34 2.23
N SER A 199 -13.14 12.30 3.27
CA SER A 199 -11.79 12.83 3.25
C SER A 199 -10.95 12.24 2.11
N PHE A 200 -10.24 13.09 1.39
CA PHE A 200 -9.23 12.64 0.41
C PHE A 200 -7.95 12.13 1.08
N TRP A 201 -7.76 12.41 2.38
CA TRP A 201 -6.52 12.15 3.09
C TRP A 201 -6.55 10.87 3.92
N TRP A 202 -7.71 10.54 4.53
CA TRP A 202 -7.78 9.54 5.56
C TRP A 202 -8.75 8.41 5.24
N CYS A 203 -8.28 7.19 5.50
CA CYS A 203 -9.11 5.99 5.58
C CYS A 203 -9.43 5.73 7.05
N SER A 204 -10.50 6.37 7.57
CA SER A 204 -10.85 6.40 8.99
C SER A 204 -11.14 5.03 9.62
N ASP A 205 -11.27 3.99 8.82
CA ASP A 205 -11.59 2.64 9.26
C ASP A 205 -10.56 1.60 8.80
N ALA A 206 -9.36 2.07 8.37
CA ALA A 206 -8.35 1.19 7.82
C ALA A 206 -6.97 1.37 8.49
N PRO A 207 -6.82 1.04 9.79
CA PRO A 207 -5.53 1.06 10.47
C PRO A 207 -4.54 0.01 9.95
N PHE A 208 -4.99 -0.81 9.04
CA PHE A 208 -4.27 -1.91 8.41
C PHE A 208 -3.67 -1.56 7.04
N ILE A 209 -3.82 -0.31 6.55
CA ILE A 209 -3.26 0.13 5.26
C ILE A 209 -2.18 1.20 5.43
N GLY A 210 -1.03 0.98 4.81
CA GLY A 210 0.14 1.86 4.83
C GLY A 210 0.78 1.99 3.46
N ILE A 211 2.09 2.31 3.45
CA ILE A 211 2.85 2.55 2.23
C ILE A 211 4.25 1.97 2.27
N ARG A 212 4.76 1.64 1.09
CA ARG A 212 6.17 1.41 0.81
C ARG A 212 6.59 2.29 -0.36
N LEU A 213 7.76 2.91 -0.26
CA LEU A 213 8.28 3.81 -1.27
C LEU A 213 9.28 3.09 -2.18
N VAL A 214 9.29 3.52 -3.44
CA VAL A 214 10.33 3.16 -4.42
C VAL A 214 11.07 4.43 -4.80
N LYS A 215 12.41 4.33 -4.83
CA LYS A 215 13.33 5.29 -5.44
C LYS A 215 13.92 4.58 -6.66
N PRO A 216 13.45 4.88 -7.88
CA PRO A 216 13.95 4.29 -9.13
C PRO A 216 15.39 4.67 -9.43
#